data_9ca8d184e14e70058019ba2415a129c5
#
_entry.id   9ca8d184e14e70058019ba2415a129c5
#
_cell.length_a   1.000
_cell.length_b   1.000
_cell.length_c   1.000
_cell.angle_alpha   90.00
_cell.angle_beta   90.00
_cell.angle_gamma   90.00
#
_symmetry.space_group_name_H-M   'P 1'
#
loop_
_entity.id
_entity.type
_entity.pdbx_description
1 polymer ?
#
loop_
_entity_poly.entity_id
_entity_poly.type
_entity_poly.pdbx_seq_one_letter_code
_entity_poly.pdbx_strand_id
1 'polypeptide(L)'
;VHNRLLKEGINVITEETEFVHVSGHPNRDDLKDMYNWVKPQCVIPVHGEHRHMAEHVLFAKEMQVPKTLLIENGDIIKLLPGDQPEIIDKAPSGKIYLDGTINVETDSQSIKDRKNLSINGYLEITLLVSNNGKIKKPIISFRGIPEKENSEHFIFDMEDEIFNICRT
;
A
#
# COMPACT_ATOMS: atom_id res chain seq x y z
N VAL A 1 6.25 9.24 17.04
CA VAL A 1 5.23 9.80 17.96
C VAL A 1 5.81 9.94 19.37
N HIS A 2 6.39 8.88 19.99
CA HIS A 2 6.85 8.85 21.38
C HIS A 2 7.83 9.99 21.71
N ASN A 3 8.86 10.19 20.87
CA ASN A 3 9.86 11.24 21.09
C ASN A 3 9.28 12.66 21.15
N ARG A 4 8.18 12.92 20.45
CA ARG A 4 7.49 14.22 20.50
C ARG A 4 6.74 14.39 21.81
N LEU A 5 6.04 13.35 22.26
CA LEU A 5 5.32 13.35 23.54
C LEU A 5 6.28 13.55 24.72
N LEU A 6 7.41 12.84 24.71
CA LEU A 6 8.45 12.99 25.74
C LEU A 6 9.06 14.40 25.78
N LYS A 7 9.25 15.05 24.62
CA LYS A 7 9.73 16.45 24.56
C LYS A 7 8.74 17.43 25.16
N GLU A 8 7.45 17.15 25.08
CA GLU A 8 6.38 17.95 25.70
C GLU A 8 6.18 17.59 27.19
N GLY A 9 7.05 16.79 27.81
CA GLY A 9 6.97 16.38 29.20
C GLY A 9 5.87 15.38 29.52
N ILE A 10 5.29 14.72 28.47
CA ILE A 10 4.25 13.73 28.67
C ILE A 10 4.91 12.39 28.98
N ASN A 11 4.48 11.74 30.05
CA ASN A 11 4.93 10.40 30.39
C ASN A 11 4.30 9.40 29.42
N VAL A 12 5.12 8.62 28.72
CA VAL A 12 4.67 7.62 27.74
C VAL A 12 4.85 6.23 28.33
N ILE A 13 3.73 5.56 28.58
CA ILE A 13 3.68 4.17 29.04
C ILE A 13 3.44 3.30 27.82
N THR A 14 4.29 2.29 27.60
CA THR A 14 4.23 1.36 26.48
C THR A 14 4.15 -0.08 26.98
N GLU A 15 3.83 -1.01 26.09
CA GLU A 15 3.83 -2.44 26.39
C GLU A 15 5.20 -2.97 26.85
N GLU A 16 6.29 -2.27 26.48
CA GLU A 16 7.65 -2.61 26.91
C GLU A 16 7.94 -2.21 28.34
N THR A 17 7.22 -1.20 28.86
CA THR A 17 7.45 -0.63 30.21
C THR A 17 6.43 -1.09 31.23
N GLU A 18 5.20 -1.33 30.83
CA GLU A 18 4.09 -1.68 31.71
C GLU A 18 3.11 -2.61 30.99
N PHE A 19 2.34 -3.38 31.75
CA PHE A 19 1.27 -4.21 31.21
C PHE A 19 0.04 -3.35 30.88
N VAL A 20 0.02 -2.77 29.69
CA VAL A 20 -1.02 -1.81 29.24
C VAL A 20 -1.90 -2.34 28.10
N HIS A 21 -1.55 -3.48 27.51
CA HIS A 21 -2.30 -4.06 26.42
C HIS A 21 -2.28 -5.59 26.45
N VAL A 22 -3.39 -6.18 26.06
CA VAL A 22 -3.50 -7.62 25.74
C VAL A 22 -3.99 -7.76 24.33
N SER A 23 -3.28 -8.52 23.51
CA SER A 23 -3.73 -8.82 22.15
C SER A 23 -5.11 -9.46 22.17
N GLY A 24 -6.02 -8.98 21.30
CA GLY A 24 -7.30 -9.64 21.05
C GLY A 24 -7.17 -10.91 20.18
N HIS A 25 -5.97 -11.18 19.65
CA HIS A 25 -5.70 -12.40 18.91
C HIS A 25 -5.21 -13.49 19.85
N PRO A 26 -5.66 -14.76 19.67
CA PRO A 26 -5.19 -15.88 20.46
C PRO A 26 -3.71 -16.16 20.19
N ASN A 27 -2.99 -16.61 21.20
CA ASN A 27 -1.65 -17.13 21.06
C ASN A 27 -1.66 -18.59 20.56
N ARG A 28 -0.48 -19.18 20.33
CA ARG A 28 -0.38 -20.57 19.81
C ARG A 28 -0.95 -21.60 20.78
N ASP A 29 -0.84 -21.39 22.07
CA ASP A 29 -1.37 -22.34 23.09
C ASP A 29 -2.90 -22.28 23.10
N ASP A 30 -3.50 -21.11 23.03
CA ASP A 30 -4.96 -20.94 22.92
C ASP A 30 -5.50 -21.63 21.65
N LEU A 31 -4.80 -21.50 20.52
CA LEU A 31 -5.14 -22.16 19.26
C LEU A 31 -5.02 -23.70 19.39
N LYS A 32 -3.99 -24.18 20.10
CA LYS A 32 -3.78 -25.61 20.37
C LYS A 32 -4.93 -26.18 21.15
N ASP A 33 -5.35 -25.49 22.21
CA ASP A 33 -6.49 -25.92 23.02
C ASP A 33 -7.77 -25.90 22.21
N MET A 34 -8.00 -24.86 21.42
CA MET A 34 -9.14 -24.78 20.50
C MET A 34 -9.19 -25.96 19.53
N TYR A 35 -8.04 -26.33 18.91
CA TYR A 35 -7.97 -27.46 17.98
C TYR A 35 -8.19 -28.79 18.69
N ASN A 36 -7.71 -28.95 19.92
CA ASN A 36 -7.96 -30.13 20.72
C ASN A 36 -9.43 -30.29 21.07
N TRP A 37 -10.14 -29.22 21.33
CA TRP A 37 -11.57 -29.22 21.65
C TRP A 37 -12.44 -29.45 20.41
N VAL A 38 -12.18 -28.68 19.33
CA VAL A 38 -13.01 -28.69 18.12
C VAL A 38 -12.70 -29.88 17.23
N LYS A 39 -11.44 -30.35 17.19
CA LYS A 39 -10.95 -31.43 16.30
C LYS A 39 -11.37 -31.21 14.83
N PRO A 40 -10.98 -30.06 14.23
CA PRO A 40 -11.46 -29.67 12.91
C PRO A 40 -11.00 -30.68 11.84
N GLN A 41 -11.88 -30.98 10.89
CA GLN A 41 -11.55 -31.80 9.71
C GLN A 41 -10.80 -31.00 8.65
N CYS A 42 -10.97 -29.69 8.66
CA CYS A 42 -10.33 -28.77 7.73
C CYS A 42 -10.06 -27.42 8.40
N VAL A 43 -8.93 -26.80 8.10
CA VAL A 43 -8.58 -25.45 8.53
C VAL A 43 -8.26 -24.58 7.32
N ILE A 44 -8.93 -23.46 7.23
CA ILE A 44 -8.73 -22.43 6.21
C ILE A 44 -8.52 -21.11 6.94
N PRO A 45 -7.28 -20.64 7.11
CA PRO A 45 -6.99 -19.37 7.77
C PRO A 45 -7.53 -18.19 6.95
N VAL A 46 -8.09 -17.21 7.65
CA VAL A 46 -8.59 -15.96 7.09
C VAL A 46 -8.15 -14.78 7.95
N HIS A 47 -8.31 -13.55 7.45
CA HIS A 47 -8.05 -12.34 8.21
C HIS A 47 -6.59 -12.20 8.67
N GLY A 48 -5.67 -12.18 7.72
CA GLY A 48 -4.25 -11.97 7.99
C GLY A 48 -3.45 -11.67 6.73
N GLU A 49 -2.20 -11.25 6.90
CA GLU A 49 -1.25 -11.23 5.81
C GLU A 49 -0.93 -12.66 5.38
N HIS A 50 -0.53 -12.84 4.13
CA HIS A 50 -0.20 -14.16 3.58
C HIS A 50 0.75 -14.98 4.47
N ARG A 51 1.78 -14.35 5.04
CA ARG A 51 2.72 -15.02 5.97
C ARG A 51 2.03 -15.56 7.23
N HIS A 52 1.09 -14.80 7.81
CA HIS A 52 0.37 -15.24 9.01
C HIS A 52 -0.54 -16.41 8.70
N MET A 53 -1.21 -16.37 7.55
CA MET A 53 -2.07 -17.47 7.11
C MET A 53 -1.25 -18.74 6.78
N ALA A 54 -0.08 -18.57 6.14
CA ALA A 54 0.84 -19.68 5.85
C ALA A 54 1.35 -20.34 7.14
N GLU A 55 1.75 -19.56 8.14
CA GLU A 55 2.16 -20.07 9.46
C GLU A 55 1.03 -20.78 10.17
N HIS A 56 -0.21 -20.27 10.05
CA HIS A 56 -1.38 -20.93 10.64
C HIS A 56 -1.67 -22.29 9.97
N VAL A 57 -1.48 -22.39 8.63
CA VAL A 57 -1.57 -23.68 7.92
C VAL A 57 -0.52 -24.67 8.42
N LEU A 58 0.73 -24.21 8.62
CA LEU A 58 1.80 -25.06 9.16
C LEU A 58 1.44 -25.54 10.57
N PHE A 59 0.99 -24.64 11.42
CA PHE A 59 0.54 -24.98 12.78
C PHE A 59 -0.61 -25.97 12.78
N ALA A 60 -1.61 -25.81 11.89
CA ALA A 60 -2.71 -26.75 11.77
C ALA A 60 -2.22 -28.17 11.37
N LYS A 61 -1.21 -28.26 10.50
CA LYS A 61 -0.56 -29.54 10.15
C LYS A 61 0.20 -30.14 11.32
N GLU A 62 0.92 -29.35 12.13
CA GLU A 62 1.56 -29.79 13.37
C GLU A 62 0.51 -30.37 14.34
N MET A 63 -0.66 -29.77 14.40
CA MET A 63 -1.81 -30.23 15.19
C MET A 63 -2.57 -31.41 14.56
N GLN A 64 -2.01 -31.99 13.48
CA GLN A 64 -2.55 -33.14 12.77
C GLN A 64 -3.97 -32.92 12.20
N VAL A 65 -4.30 -31.69 11.84
CA VAL A 65 -5.54 -31.40 11.11
C VAL A 65 -5.49 -32.08 9.73
N PRO A 66 -6.48 -32.91 9.37
CA PRO A 66 -6.44 -33.73 8.16
C PRO A 66 -6.32 -32.91 6.87
N LYS A 67 -6.93 -31.72 6.84
CA LYS A 67 -6.99 -30.89 5.62
C LYS A 67 -6.71 -29.43 5.94
N THR A 68 -5.91 -28.81 5.11
CA THR A 68 -5.63 -27.38 5.20
C THR A 68 -5.63 -26.76 3.81
N LEU A 69 -6.10 -25.53 3.68
CA LEU A 69 -6.06 -24.77 2.45
C LEU A 69 -5.60 -23.34 2.74
N LEU A 70 -4.59 -22.88 2.01
CA LEU A 70 -4.15 -21.48 2.01
C LEU A 70 -4.85 -20.77 0.86
N ILE A 71 -5.48 -19.63 1.15
CA ILE A 71 -6.33 -18.91 0.22
C ILE A 71 -5.92 -17.44 0.11
N GLU A 72 -6.40 -16.81 -0.95
CA GLU A 72 -6.29 -15.37 -1.19
C GLU A 72 -7.66 -14.73 -1.32
N ASN A 73 -7.69 -13.40 -1.26
CA ASN A 73 -8.93 -12.66 -1.51
C ASN A 73 -9.47 -12.96 -2.91
N GLY A 74 -10.76 -13.26 -2.99
CA GLY A 74 -11.45 -13.60 -4.23
C GLY A 74 -11.51 -15.08 -4.53
N ASP A 75 -10.72 -15.94 -3.87
CA ASP A 75 -10.80 -17.38 -4.09
C ASP A 75 -12.19 -17.94 -3.72
N ILE A 76 -12.78 -18.68 -4.63
CA ILE A 76 -14.03 -19.41 -4.41
C ILE A 76 -13.69 -20.86 -4.09
N ILE A 77 -14.09 -21.30 -2.90
CA ILE A 77 -13.68 -22.58 -2.35
C ILE A 77 -14.88 -23.53 -2.38
N LYS A 78 -14.66 -24.73 -2.88
CA LYS A 78 -15.60 -25.84 -2.73
C LYS A 78 -15.28 -26.61 -1.46
N LEU A 79 -16.25 -26.67 -0.56
CA LEU A 79 -16.18 -27.41 0.70
C LEU A 79 -17.29 -28.47 0.70
N LEU A 80 -16.91 -29.72 0.61
CA LEU A 80 -17.85 -30.85 0.75
C LEU A 80 -17.39 -31.73 1.90
N PRO A 81 -18.34 -32.30 2.69
CA PRO A 81 -18.01 -33.24 3.73
C PRO A 81 -17.27 -34.45 3.16
N GLY A 82 -16.10 -34.75 3.73
CA GLY A 82 -15.28 -35.88 3.31
C GLY A 82 -14.25 -35.55 2.19
N ASP A 83 -14.51 -34.60 1.33
CA ASP A 83 -13.62 -34.22 0.22
C ASP A 83 -12.48 -33.29 0.65
N GLN A 84 -11.46 -33.19 -0.18
CA GLN A 84 -10.44 -32.16 -0.03
C GLN A 84 -11.04 -30.79 -0.41
N PRO A 85 -10.77 -29.73 0.37
CA PRO A 85 -11.13 -28.37 -0.05
C PRO A 85 -10.31 -27.99 -1.28
N GLU A 86 -10.94 -27.38 -2.24
CA GLU A 86 -10.29 -26.94 -3.48
C GLU A 86 -10.73 -25.52 -3.88
N ILE A 87 -9.81 -24.75 -4.46
CA ILE A 87 -10.12 -23.46 -5.09
C ILE A 87 -10.67 -23.80 -6.48
N ILE A 88 -11.95 -23.49 -6.73
CA ILE A 88 -12.64 -23.83 -7.97
C ILE A 88 -12.79 -22.65 -8.92
N ASP A 89 -12.70 -21.43 -8.42
CA ASP A 89 -12.85 -20.20 -9.22
C ASP A 89 -12.29 -19.00 -8.46
N LYS A 90 -12.28 -17.84 -9.08
CA LYS A 90 -11.84 -16.59 -8.49
C LYS A 90 -12.80 -15.44 -8.79
N ALA A 91 -13.40 -14.89 -7.76
CA ALA A 91 -14.19 -13.66 -7.87
C ALA A 91 -13.28 -12.43 -8.06
N PRO A 92 -13.74 -11.37 -8.73
CA PRO A 92 -13.01 -10.11 -8.79
C PRO A 92 -12.67 -9.62 -7.38
N SER A 93 -11.41 -9.36 -7.14
CA SER A 93 -10.91 -8.85 -5.86
C SER A 93 -9.86 -7.77 -6.11
N GLY A 94 -9.69 -6.86 -5.16
CA GLY A 94 -8.72 -5.78 -5.28
C GLY A 94 -8.94 -4.70 -4.24
N LYS A 95 -8.21 -3.61 -4.37
CA LYS A 95 -8.35 -2.42 -3.53
C LYS A 95 -9.04 -1.33 -4.31
N ILE A 96 -10.06 -0.74 -3.73
CA ILE A 96 -10.72 0.46 -4.23
C ILE A 96 -10.39 1.57 -3.25
N TYR A 97 -9.89 2.69 -3.75
CA TYR A 97 -9.65 3.89 -2.94
C TYR A 97 -10.90 4.76 -2.94
N LEU A 98 -11.22 5.30 -1.78
CA LEU A 98 -12.23 6.34 -1.66
C LEU A 98 -11.53 7.71 -1.75
N ASP A 99 -11.80 8.45 -2.83
CA ASP A 99 -11.30 9.80 -3.05
C ASP A 99 -12.46 10.79 -2.94
N GLY A 100 -12.62 11.40 -1.76
CA GLY A 100 -13.83 12.14 -1.43
C GLY A 100 -15.05 11.23 -1.41
N THR A 101 -15.91 11.33 -2.43
CA THR A 101 -17.10 10.49 -2.60
C THR A 101 -16.99 9.51 -3.78
N ILE A 102 -15.85 9.47 -4.44
CA ILE A 102 -15.63 8.70 -5.67
C ILE A 102 -14.80 7.45 -5.35
N ASN A 103 -15.29 6.29 -5.77
CA ASN A 103 -14.53 5.05 -5.75
C ASN A 103 -13.55 5.02 -6.92
N VAL A 104 -12.27 4.81 -6.63
CA VAL A 104 -11.19 4.82 -7.62
C VAL A 104 -10.42 3.51 -7.54
N GLU A 105 -10.31 2.81 -8.64
CA GLU A 105 -9.52 1.58 -8.73
C GLU A 105 -8.02 1.87 -8.57
N THR A 106 -7.28 0.91 -8.00
CA THR A 106 -5.85 1.04 -7.69
C THR A 106 -4.97 1.27 -8.91
N ASP A 107 -5.40 0.75 -10.06
CA ASP A 107 -4.71 0.81 -11.36
C ASP A 107 -5.19 1.96 -12.24
N SER A 108 -6.12 2.79 -11.75
CA SER A 108 -6.59 3.97 -12.46
C SER A 108 -5.46 4.96 -12.74
N GLN A 109 -5.59 5.70 -13.84
CA GLN A 109 -4.58 6.68 -14.24
C GLN A 109 -4.33 7.74 -13.16
N SER A 110 -5.38 8.22 -12.51
CA SER A 110 -5.27 9.22 -11.43
C SER A 110 -4.42 8.75 -10.26
N ILE A 111 -4.53 7.47 -9.88
CA ILE A 111 -3.71 6.90 -8.81
C ILE A 111 -2.26 6.71 -9.27
N LYS A 112 -2.04 6.27 -10.50
CA LYS A 112 -0.70 6.16 -11.09
C LYS A 112 -0.01 7.51 -11.16
N ASP A 113 -0.71 8.54 -11.61
CA ASP A 113 -0.18 9.90 -11.71
C ASP A 113 0.19 10.45 -10.33
N ARG A 114 -0.68 10.30 -9.33
CA ARG A 114 -0.37 10.72 -7.94
C ARG A 114 0.85 10.02 -7.37
N LYS A 115 1.00 8.72 -7.62
CA LYS A 115 2.20 7.97 -7.20
C LYS A 115 3.46 8.50 -7.89
N ASN A 116 3.39 8.72 -9.20
CA ASN A 116 4.52 9.27 -9.96
C ASN A 116 4.90 10.66 -9.48
N LEU A 117 3.93 11.55 -9.28
CA LEU A 117 4.15 12.90 -8.76
C LEU A 117 4.76 12.88 -7.35
N SER A 118 4.37 11.94 -6.50
CA SER A 118 4.90 11.83 -5.14
C SER A 118 6.36 11.38 -5.07
N ILE A 119 6.86 10.70 -6.11
CA ILE A 119 8.22 10.16 -6.17
C ILE A 119 9.13 11.05 -7.01
N ASN A 120 8.67 11.49 -8.18
CA ASN A 120 9.48 12.13 -9.21
C ASN A 120 9.36 13.66 -9.20
N GLY A 121 8.32 14.21 -8.58
CA GLY A 121 7.96 15.60 -8.69
C GLY A 121 7.28 15.91 -10.03
N TYR A 122 7.15 17.20 -10.32
CA TYR A 122 6.39 17.72 -11.44
C TYR A 122 7.09 18.95 -12.03
N LEU A 123 7.20 18.98 -13.34
CA LEU A 123 7.72 20.10 -14.11
C LEU A 123 6.68 20.52 -15.15
N GLU A 124 6.36 21.79 -15.22
CA GLU A 124 5.48 22.40 -16.21
C GLU A 124 6.23 23.44 -17.03
N ILE A 125 6.09 23.38 -18.34
CA ILE A 125 6.67 24.33 -19.28
C ILE A 125 5.53 24.92 -20.09
N THR A 126 5.30 26.23 -19.93
CA THR A 126 4.27 26.97 -20.69
C THR A 126 4.91 27.78 -21.80
N LEU A 127 4.53 27.51 -23.03
CA LEU A 127 4.99 28.24 -24.23
C LEU A 127 3.85 29.11 -24.75
N LEU A 128 4.16 30.43 -24.93
CA LEU A 128 3.27 31.38 -25.57
C LEU A 128 3.69 31.54 -27.03
N VAL A 129 2.87 31.06 -27.95
CA VAL A 129 3.11 31.18 -29.40
C VAL A 129 2.14 32.17 -29.97
N SER A 130 2.68 33.19 -30.64
CA SER A 130 1.87 34.20 -31.34
C SER A 130 1.38 33.71 -32.69
N ASN A 131 0.35 34.35 -33.27
CA ASN A 131 -0.26 33.96 -34.55
C ASN A 131 0.73 33.93 -35.73
N ASN A 132 1.87 34.60 -35.62
CA ASN A 132 2.93 34.61 -36.64
C ASN A 132 4.06 33.61 -36.33
N GLY A 133 3.81 32.65 -35.43
CA GLY A 133 4.75 31.60 -35.06
C GLY A 133 5.87 32.05 -34.09
N LYS A 134 5.90 33.32 -33.67
CA LYS A 134 6.92 33.77 -32.72
C LYS A 134 6.63 33.25 -31.33
N ILE A 135 7.63 32.68 -30.69
CA ILE A 135 7.58 32.15 -29.32
C ILE A 135 8.13 33.18 -28.36
N LYS A 136 7.45 33.43 -27.25
CA LYS A 136 7.96 34.20 -26.12
C LYS A 136 8.77 33.28 -25.20
N LYS A 137 9.58 33.90 -24.33
CA LYS A 137 10.33 33.16 -23.30
C LYS A 137 9.39 32.21 -22.53
N PRO A 138 9.75 30.93 -22.38
CA PRO A 138 8.93 29.96 -21.66
C PRO A 138 8.76 30.34 -20.19
N ILE A 139 7.67 29.90 -19.60
CA ILE A 139 7.45 29.99 -18.17
C ILE A 139 7.60 28.59 -17.63
N ILE A 140 8.49 28.41 -16.65
CA ILE A 140 8.76 27.10 -16.03
C ILE A 140 8.27 27.13 -14.57
N SER A 141 7.56 26.10 -14.18
CA SER A 141 7.22 25.84 -12.79
C SER A 141 7.47 24.38 -12.42
N PHE A 142 7.86 24.12 -11.18
CA PHE A 142 8.06 22.78 -10.68
C PHE A 142 7.60 22.62 -9.23
N ARG A 143 7.30 21.37 -8.85
CA ARG A 143 6.91 20.99 -7.49
C ARG A 143 7.53 19.66 -7.12
N GLY A 144 7.99 19.52 -5.88
CA GLY A 144 8.54 18.27 -5.37
C GLY A 144 9.88 17.85 -5.97
N ILE A 145 10.53 18.72 -6.72
CA ILE A 145 11.91 18.55 -7.21
C ILE A 145 12.82 19.27 -6.22
N PRO A 146 13.89 18.61 -5.70
CA PRO A 146 14.81 19.25 -4.77
C PRO A 146 15.47 20.48 -5.38
N GLU A 147 15.42 21.59 -4.67
CA GLU A 147 16.14 22.79 -5.03
C GLU A 147 17.63 22.60 -4.73
N LYS A 148 18.48 22.77 -5.74
CA LYS A 148 19.92 22.93 -5.52
C LYS A 148 20.23 24.38 -5.13
N GLU A 149 21.30 24.60 -4.40
CA GLU A 149 21.89 25.95 -4.22
C GLU A 149 22.06 26.58 -5.60
N ASN A 150 21.39 27.70 -5.89
CA ASN A 150 21.26 28.39 -7.20
C ASN A 150 20.08 27.94 -8.08
N SER A 151 18.95 27.57 -7.48
CA SER A 151 17.73 27.19 -8.22
C SER A 151 17.27 28.29 -9.23
N GLU A 152 17.45 29.55 -8.91
CA GLU A 152 17.11 30.66 -9.82
C GLU A 152 17.98 30.63 -11.11
N HIS A 153 19.26 30.33 -10.98
CA HIS A 153 20.18 30.24 -12.13
C HIS A 153 19.81 28.99 -12.99
N PHE A 154 19.47 27.90 -12.36
CA PHE A 154 19.04 26.68 -13.05
C PHE A 154 17.73 26.87 -13.84
N ILE A 155 16.75 27.58 -13.28
CA ILE A 155 15.50 27.91 -13.99
C ILE A 155 15.81 28.80 -15.19
N PHE A 156 16.64 29.83 -14.99
CA PHE A 156 17.01 30.75 -16.04
C PHE A 156 17.72 30.06 -17.21
N ASP A 157 18.67 29.17 -16.91
CA ASP A 157 19.39 28.38 -17.91
C ASP A 157 18.43 27.46 -18.69
N MET A 158 17.50 26.81 -18.01
CA MET A 158 16.48 25.99 -18.65
C MET A 158 15.53 26.81 -19.54
N GLU A 159 15.10 27.98 -19.09
CA GLU A 159 14.24 28.85 -19.89
C GLU A 159 14.94 29.26 -21.19
N ASP A 160 16.23 29.64 -21.12
CA ASP A 160 17.02 30.05 -22.28
C ASP A 160 17.28 28.85 -23.23
N GLU A 161 17.58 27.67 -22.70
CA GLU A 161 17.79 26.46 -23.50
C GLU A 161 16.52 26.04 -24.24
N ILE A 162 15.37 25.96 -23.55
CA ILE A 162 14.08 25.66 -24.15
C ILE A 162 13.71 26.72 -25.21
N PHE A 163 13.92 28.00 -24.92
CA PHE A 163 13.64 29.05 -25.86
C PHE A 163 14.48 28.93 -27.15
N ASN A 164 15.75 28.55 -27.02
CA ASN A 164 16.64 28.33 -28.16
C ASN A 164 16.19 27.10 -28.98
N ILE A 165 15.83 26.00 -28.33
CA ILE A 165 15.28 24.78 -29.00
C ILE A 165 14.02 25.13 -29.80
N CYS A 166 13.13 25.92 -29.25
CA CYS A 166 11.86 26.28 -29.88
C CYS A 166 11.97 27.30 -31.02
N ARG A 167 13.11 27.96 -31.22
CA ARG A 167 13.36 28.93 -32.30
C ARG A 167 13.93 28.32 -33.57
N THR A 168 14.40 27.09 -33.52
CA THR A 168 14.88 26.31 -34.65
C THR A 168 13.75 25.69 -35.42
#